data_eacdf4cef9726cd8637f5e27078d9b1a
#
_entry.id   eacdf4cef9726cd8637f5e27078d9b1a
#
_cell.length_a   1.000
_cell.length_b   1.000
_cell.length_c   1.000
_cell.angle_alpha   90.00
_cell.angle_beta   90.00
_cell.angle_gamma   90.00
#
_symmetry.space_group_name_H-M   'P 1'
#
loop_
_entity.id
_entity.type
_entity.pdbx_description
1 polymer ?
#
loop_
_entity_poly.entity_id
_entity_poly.type
_entity_poly.pdbx_seq_one_letter_code
_entity_poly.pdbx_strand_id
1 'polypeptide(L)'
;DKVEIYPKINDQYSSHVIYEDSNKDIWVGSWGYGLFKLQNPKDMQRVSYQRFLHENGDDSSLSDNIVYDIAEDINTHTLWVGTRSGLSILKLDEPDAFINYKSGKTDYRIPSDEVNSIMRDAQRNMWIGAIGGGVLMADTRQSTFALYTLNFGDEDIPVTSVRTLFADSDQNLWIGVGTYGLACREYETGKLKMYSHIPEFSGLKDLPSLFAVTQRKKSGEIWFGMYNGGIYVYRKGEKVKHLTTKNSGFLTSDCVSALYEDYEGNCWVGTRGGIGVRLADGTDYRFETMNFNDSLSAGWIYVRDIIKDMDNSVWLATSNLGVIHITGDVRQPSTLKYENYSFHNRKLITNTVLCIHLDRFGRLWAGTEGGGLYLYNRNKGEFEEKTRAYSIPGDVIVSIEEDKSGNLWLGTISGLVKLYVAAVGNDFSTHIYTSADGLQDNFIVNSSCSRNGELFFGGHKGYNSFFPDKMEIPSQETNFLITDIKIFNHSFSKL
;
A
#
# COMPACT_ATOMS: atom_id res chain seq x y z
N ASP A 1 46.99 -26.34 20.13
CA ASP A 1 46.56 -25.40 19.10
C ASP A 1 47.50 -25.56 17.89
N LYS A 2 46.95 -25.89 16.75
CA LYS A 2 47.69 -26.09 15.52
C LYS A 2 47.43 -24.86 14.64
N VAL A 3 48.44 -24.10 14.30
CA VAL A 3 48.36 -23.00 13.35
C VAL A 3 48.65 -23.57 11.95
N GLU A 4 47.71 -23.46 11.03
CA GLU A 4 47.89 -23.88 9.67
C GLU A 4 47.93 -22.65 8.76
N ILE A 5 48.88 -22.61 7.82
CA ILE A 5 49.06 -21.52 6.88
C ILE A 5 48.45 -21.94 5.56
N TYR A 6 47.57 -21.13 5.02
CA TYR A 6 46.95 -21.33 3.70
C TYR A 6 47.83 -20.76 2.57
N PRO A 7 48.70 -21.59 1.95
CA PRO A 7 49.69 -21.08 0.99
C PRO A 7 49.16 -20.66 -0.36
N LYS A 8 47.88 -20.85 -0.61
CA LYS A 8 47.25 -20.50 -1.91
C LYS A 8 46.83 -19.04 -2.02
N ILE A 9 46.65 -18.34 -0.92
CA ILE A 9 46.54 -16.89 -0.92
C ILE A 9 47.97 -16.38 -0.77
N ASN A 10 48.59 -15.98 -1.88
CA ASN A 10 50.01 -15.65 -2.00
C ASN A 10 50.45 -14.63 -0.91
N ASP A 11 51.67 -14.77 -0.40
CA ASP A 11 52.32 -13.93 0.64
C ASP A 11 52.36 -12.42 0.33
N GLN A 12 51.92 -12.02 -0.85
CA GLN A 12 51.89 -10.61 -1.29
C GLN A 12 50.56 -9.88 -0.96
N TYR A 13 49.53 -10.61 -0.48
CA TYR A 13 48.21 -10.01 -0.27
C TYR A 13 48.02 -9.62 1.19
N SER A 14 47.77 -8.33 1.44
CA SER A 14 47.44 -7.83 2.78
C SER A 14 45.95 -8.08 3.01
N SER A 15 45.64 -9.10 3.84
CA SER A 15 44.28 -9.32 4.36
C SER A 15 43.94 -8.23 5.39
N HIS A 16 42.71 -7.72 5.29
CA HIS A 16 42.21 -6.66 6.16
C HIS A 16 41.05 -7.14 7.05
N VAL A 17 40.13 -7.91 6.48
CA VAL A 17 38.97 -8.46 7.18
C VAL A 17 38.76 -9.92 6.80
N ILE A 18 38.31 -10.73 7.77
CA ILE A 18 37.96 -12.14 7.59
C ILE A 18 36.56 -12.35 8.16
N TYR A 19 35.69 -13.03 7.40
CA TYR A 19 34.29 -13.28 7.78
C TYR A 19 33.91 -14.73 7.42
N GLU A 20 33.22 -15.44 8.34
CA GLU A 20 32.60 -16.75 8.06
C GLU A 20 31.11 -16.54 7.80
N ASP A 21 30.62 -16.94 6.63
CA ASP A 21 29.22 -16.84 6.29
C ASP A 21 28.37 -17.99 6.86
N SER A 22 27.06 -17.92 6.70
CA SER A 22 26.13 -18.95 7.17
C SER A 22 26.34 -20.32 6.50
N ASN A 23 26.92 -20.34 5.29
CA ASN A 23 27.30 -21.56 4.55
C ASN A 23 28.63 -22.16 5.03
N LYS A 24 29.31 -21.50 5.99
CA LYS A 24 30.63 -21.88 6.51
C LYS A 24 31.78 -21.66 5.52
N ASP A 25 31.55 -20.86 4.47
CA ASP A 25 32.62 -20.38 3.64
C ASP A 25 33.36 -19.20 4.30
N ILE A 26 34.63 -19.08 4.06
CA ILE A 26 35.44 -17.99 4.60
C ILE A 26 35.66 -16.93 3.53
N TRP A 27 35.31 -15.71 3.86
CA TRP A 27 35.54 -14.54 3.03
C TRP A 27 36.73 -13.74 3.56
N VAL A 28 37.59 -13.29 2.67
CA VAL A 28 38.77 -12.48 3.02
C VAL A 28 38.81 -11.23 2.18
N GLY A 29 38.62 -10.09 2.83
CA GLY A 29 38.79 -8.78 2.19
C GLY A 29 40.25 -8.32 2.28
N SER A 30 40.76 -7.73 1.20
CA SER A 30 42.14 -7.34 1.07
C SER A 30 42.34 -5.84 0.80
N TRP A 31 43.54 -5.37 1.02
CA TRP A 31 43.95 -4.01 0.69
C TRP A 31 44.48 -3.94 -0.75
N GLY A 32 43.57 -3.67 -1.70
CA GLY A 32 43.91 -3.49 -3.11
C GLY A 32 43.89 -4.74 -3.99
N TYR A 33 43.53 -5.91 -3.43
CA TYR A 33 43.49 -7.18 -4.17
C TYR A 33 42.08 -7.79 -4.24
N GLY A 34 41.04 -7.06 -3.86
CA GLY A 34 39.66 -7.47 -3.93
C GLY A 34 39.19 -8.38 -2.80
N LEU A 35 38.18 -9.17 -3.09
CA LEU A 35 37.52 -10.08 -2.16
C LEU A 35 37.81 -11.53 -2.57
N PHE A 36 38.15 -12.37 -1.59
CA PHE A 36 38.38 -13.80 -1.79
C PHE A 36 37.32 -14.62 -1.03
N LYS A 37 36.82 -15.67 -1.68
CA LYS A 37 35.98 -16.69 -1.07
C LYS A 37 36.75 -17.99 -1.00
N LEU A 38 36.95 -18.56 0.20
CA LEU A 38 37.55 -19.86 0.40
C LEU A 38 36.44 -20.88 0.59
N GLN A 39 36.47 -21.93 -0.21
CA GLN A 39 35.55 -23.07 -0.11
C GLN A 39 36.28 -24.25 0.54
N ASN A 40 35.56 -25.03 1.37
CA ASN A 40 36.08 -26.16 2.13
C ASN A 40 37.30 -25.81 3.01
N PRO A 41 37.25 -24.76 3.83
CA PRO A 41 38.42 -24.27 4.60
C PRO A 41 38.97 -25.29 5.61
N LYS A 42 38.17 -26.30 5.96
CA LYS A 42 38.60 -27.38 6.90
C LYS A 42 39.37 -28.52 6.25
N ASP A 43 39.40 -28.62 4.95
CA ASP A 43 40.11 -29.64 4.17
C ASP A 43 41.22 -28.99 3.34
N MET A 44 42.42 -28.96 3.88
CA MET A 44 43.60 -28.37 3.24
C MET A 44 43.95 -28.97 1.87
N GLN A 45 43.50 -30.19 1.57
CA GLN A 45 43.74 -30.83 0.28
C GLN A 45 42.73 -30.43 -0.77
N ARG A 46 41.51 -29.99 -0.34
CA ARG A 46 40.37 -29.61 -1.21
C ARG A 46 40.04 -28.14 -1.15
N VAL A 47 40.73 -27.33 -0.37
CA VAL A 47 40.47 -25.89 -0.32
C VAL A 47 40.68 -25.28 -1.70
N SER A 48 39.71 -24.56 -2.15
CA SER A 48 39.78 -23.73 -3.34
C SER A 48 39.41 -22.31 -2.98
N TYR A 49 39.79 -21.35 -3.82
CA TYR A 49 39.37 -19.98 -3.64
C TYR A 49 38.85 -19.39 -4.94
N GLN A 50 37.86 -18.53 -4.84
CA GLN A 50 37.37 -17.67 -5.88
C GLN A 50 37.76 -16.23 -5.54
N ARG A 51 38.12 -15.44 -6.53
CA ARG A 51 38.52 -14.05 -6.35
C ARG A 51 37.58 -13.13 -7.10
N PHE A 52 37.09 -12.09 -6.46
CA PHE A 52 36.25 -11.05 -7.01
C PHE A 52 37.05 -9.75 -7.05
N LEU A 53 37.05 -9.11 -8.22
CA LEU A 53 37.77 -7.87 -8.47
C LEU A 53 36.84 -6.78 -8.97
N HIS A 54 37.29 -5.53 -8.77
CA HIS A 54 36.72 -4.42 -9.49
C HIS A 54 37.15 -4.44 -10.95
N GLU A 55 36.22 -4.35 -11.87
CA GLU A 55 36.46 -4.25 -13.31
C GLU A 55 35.89 -2.93 -13.83
N ASN A 56 36.76 -2.10 -14.47
CA ASN A 56 36.36 -0.81 -15.00
C ASN A 56 35.30 -0.97 -16.11
N GLY A 57 34.15 -0.33 -15.93
CA GLY A 57 33.05 -0.36 -16.88
C GLY A 57 32.05 -1.53 -16.67
N ASP A 58 32.27 -2.36 -15.66
CA ASP A 58 31.33 -3.39 -15.23
C ASP A 58 30.73 -3.01 -13.86
N ASP A 59 29.50 -2.48 -13.89
CA ASP A 59 28.75 -2.09 -12.67
C ASP A 59 28.32 -3.31 -11.82
N SER A 60 28.45 -4.53 -12.34
CA SER A 60 28.18 -5.79 -11.63
C SER A 60 29.41 -6.40 -10.94
N SER A 61 30.58 -5.83 -11.15
CA SER A 61 31.82 -6.21 -10.46
C SER A 61 31.90 -5.59 -9.07
N LEU A 62 32.87 -6.02 -8.24
CA LEU A 62 33.12 -5.41 -6.93
C LEU A 62 33.38 -3.89 -7.06
N SER A 63 32.85 -3.04 -6.17
CA SER A 63 32.93 -1.58 -6.30
C SER A 63 34.34 -1.01 -6.18
N ASP A 64 35.27 -1.65 -5.42
CA ASP A 64 36.68 -1.32 -5.31
C ASP A 64 37.46 -2.54 -4.83
N ASN A 65 38.76 -2.62 -5.17
CA ASN A 65 39.66 -3.67 -4.74
C ASN A 65 40.17 -3.49 -3.29
N ILE A 66 39.90 -2.36 -2.65
CA ILE A 66 40.17 -2.17 -1.23
C ILE A 66 38.87 -2.49 -0.47
N VAL A 67 38.90 -3.60 0.26
CA VAL A 67 37.79 -4.07 1.09
C VAL A 67 38.08 -3.78 2.56
N TYR A 68 37.19 -3.04 3.20
CA TYR A 68 37.33 -2.63 4.58
C TYR A 68 36.62 -3.55 5.56
N ASP A 69 35.38 -3.95 5.23
CA ASP A 69 34.57 -4.75 6.13
C ASP A 69 33.60 -5.67 5.38
N ILE A 70 33.16 -6.74 6.05
CA ILE A 70 32.27 -7.75 5.50
C ILE A 70 31.27 -8.18 6.57
N ALA A 71 29.99 -8.19 6.24
CA ALA A 71 28.95 -8.76 7.08
C ALA A 71 27.88 -9.45 6.23
N GLU A 72 27.24 -10.48 6.78
CA GLU A 72 26.11 -11.15 6.14
C GLU A 72 24.80 -10.62 6.69
N ASP A 73 23.90 -10.30 5.77
CA ASP A 73 22.50 -10.18 6.11
C ASP A 73 21.80 -11.53 5.94
N ILE A 74 21.50 -12.14 7.09
CA ILE A 74 20.85 -13.46 7.15
C ILE A 74 19.38 -13.39 6.66
N ASN A 75 18.72 -12.22 6.70
CA ASN A 75 17.33 -12.09 6.27
C ASN A 75 17.20 -12.25 4.75
N THR A 76 18.14 -11.68 4.02
CA THR A 76 18.14 -11.68 2.55
C THR A 76 19.15 -12.65 1.95
N HIS A 77 19.93 -13.35 2.80
CA HIS A 77 21.02 -14.26 2.42
C HIS A 77 22.02 -13.58 1.47
N THR A 78 22.44 -12.37 1.86
CA THR A 78 23.37 -11.54 1.08
C THR A 78 24.60 -11.16 1.87
N LEU A 79 25.75 -11.10 1.19
CA LEU A 79 27.00 -10.61 1.74
C LEU A 79 27.16 -9.12 1.42
N TRP A 80 27.36 -8.33 2.44
CA TRP A 80 27.58 -6.89 2.37
C TRP A 80 29.07 -6.61 2.50
N VAL A 81 29.63 -5.93 1.54
CA VAL A 81 31.07 -5.67 1.44
C VAL A 81 31.32 -4.18 1.38
N GLY A 82 31.90 -3.63 2.44
CA GLY A 82 32.30 -2.23 2.53
C GLY A 82 33.64 -2.01 1.81
N THR A 83 33.65 -1.09 0.88
CA THR A 83 34.83 -0.79 0.08
C THR A 83 35.19 0.68 0.11
N ARG A 84 36.34 1.06 -0.45
CA ARG A 84 36.73 2.46 -0.63
C ARG A 84 35.82 3.23 -1.59
N SER A 85 35.14 2.56 -2.51
CA SER A 85 34.35 3.21 -3.56
C SER A 85 32.89 2.74 -3.62
N GLY A 86 32.30 2.36 -2.49
CA GLY A 86 30.90 2.00 -2.36
C GLY A 86 30.65 0.83 -1.42
N LEU A 87 29.37 0.53 -1.27
CA LEU A 87 28.86 -0.69 -0.66
C LEU A 87 28.51 -1.68 -1.78
N SER A 88 29.11 -2.88 -1.76
CA SER A 88 28.81 -3.97 -2.68
C SER A 88 27.99 -5.04 -1.97
N ILE A 89 26.88 -5.47 -2.56
CA ILE A 89 26.03 -6.54 -2.03
C ILE A 89 26.01 -7.71 -2.99
N LEU A 90 26.32 -8.91 -2.50
CA LEU A 90 26.35 -10.14 -3.26
C LEU A 90 25.31 -11.13 -2.72
N LYS A 91 24.48 -11.72 -3.58
CA LYS A 91 23.61 -12.84 -3.19
C LYS A 91 24.43 -14.11 -2.99
N LEU A 92 24.32 -14.77 -1.83
CA LEU A 92 25.08 -15.96 -1.53
C LEU A 92 24.62 -17.21 -2.31
N ASP A 93 23.34 -17.24 -2.71
CA ASP A 93 22.76 -18.32 -3.51
C ASP A 93 23.15 -18.23 -5.00
N GLU A 94 23.39 -17.01 -5.49
CA GLU A 94 23.74 -16.73 -6.90
C GLU A 94 24.90 -15.72 -6.93
N PRO A 95 26.14 -16.14 -6.59
CA PRO A 95 27.25 -15.22 -6.37
C PRO A 95 27.93 -14.72 -7.65
N ASP A 96 27.16 -14.40 -8.70
CA ASP A 96 27.70 -14.04 -10.02
C ASP A 96 27.82 -12.52 -10.23
N ALA A 97 27.08 -11.70 -9.49
CA ALA A 97 27.04 -10.25 -9.70
C ALA A 97 26.83 -9.47 -8.41
N PHE A 98 27.54 -8.34 -8.27
CA PHE A 98 27.34 -7.39 -7.19
C PHE A 98 26.30 -6.34 -7.56
N ILE A 99 25.54 -5.93 -6.57
CA ILE A 99 24.74 -4.69 -6.59
C ILE A 99 25.53 -3.64 -5.85
N ASN A 100 25.91 -2.56 -6.53
CA ASN A 100 26.76 -1.52 -5.97
C ASN A 100 25.99 -0.24 -5.63
N TYR A 101 26.15 0.25 -4.41
CA TYR A 101 25.59 1.50 -3.90
C TYR A 101 26.71 2.54 -3.75
N LYS A 102 26.52 3.70 -4.43
CA LYS A 102 27.49 4.80 -4.45
C LYS A 102 26.82 6.14 -4.17
N SER A 103 27.57 7.10 -3.66
CA SER A 103 27.08 8.46 -3.49
C SER A 103 26.76 9.09 -4.86
N GLY A 104 25.63 9.82 -4.93
CA GLY A 104 25.27 10.57 -6.16
C GLY A 104 24.62 9.76 -7.29
N LYS A 105 24.54 8.43 -7.23
CA LYS A 105 23.83 7.59 -8.19
C LYS A 105 22.64 6.90 -7.54
N THR A 106 21.44 7.02 -8.16
CA THR A 106 20.19 6.33 -7.83
C THR A 106 19.38 6.84 -6.63
N ASP A 107 18.13 6.38 -6.50
CA ASP A 107 17.15 6.72 -5.46
C ASP A 107 17.57 6.30 -4.04
N TYR A 108 18.56 5.40 -3.92
CA TYR A 108 19.16 4.93 -2.67
C TYR A 108 20.59 5.46 -2.55
N ARG A 109 20.77 6.62 -1.92
CA ARG A 109 22.08 7.26 -1.78
C ARG A 109 22.71 6.88 -0.47
N ILE A 110 23.92 6.32 -0.53
CA ILE A 110 24.82 6.36 0.61
C ILE A 110 25.49 7.75 0.64
N PRO A 111 25.69 8.36 1.82
CA PRO A 111 26.19 9.74 1.92
C PRO A 111 27.66 9.87 1.56
N SER A 112 28.42 8.77 1.53
CA SER A 112 29.83 8.73 1.14
C SER A 112 30.15 7.37 0.54
N ASP A 113 31.06 7.35 -0.44
CA ASP A 113 31.49 6.11 -1.10
C ASP A 113 32.45 5.27 -0.22
N GLU A 114 33.10 5.86 0.77
CA GLU A 114 34.07 5.15 1.61
C GLU A 114 33.36 4.46 2.78
N VAL A 115 32.97 3.19 2.59
CA VAL A 115 32.26 2.37 3.58
C VAL A 115 33.25 1.53 4.35
N ASN A 116 33.54 1.93 5.60
CA ASN A 116 34.63 1.37 6.41
C ASN A 116 34.19 0.39 7.50
N SER A 117 32.91 0.31 7.80
CA SER A 117 32.40 -0.66 8.79
C SER A 117 30.97 -1.08 8.48
N ILE A 118 30.67 -2.36 8.72
CA ILE A 118 29.33 -2.93 8.54
C ILE A 118 29.05 -3.83 9.74
N MET A 119 27.90 -3.70 10.35
CA MET A 119 27.51 -4.51 11.49
C MET A 119 26.03 -4.87 11.40
N ARG A 120 25.69 -6.09 11.77
CA ARG A 120 24.32 -6.51 12.00
C ARG A 120 23.99 -6.45 13.49
N ASP A 121 22.91 -5.79 13.86
CA ASP A 121 22.46 -5.75 15.26
C ASP A 121 21.62 -6.98 15.65
N ALA A 122 21.24 -7.05 16.93
CA ALA A 122 20.42 -8.12 17.46
C ALA A 122 19.00 -8.15 16.89
N GLN A 123 18.49 -7.02 16.40
CA GLN A 123 17.21 -6.87 15.71
C GLN A 123 17.32 -7.21 14.22
N ARG A 124 18.51 -7.62 13.76
CA ARG A 124 18.84 -7.97 12.37
C ARG A 124 18.89 -6.79 11.39
N ASN A 125 18.97 -5.55 11.88
CA ASN A 125 19.25 -4.40 11.03
C ASN A 125 20.72 -4.38 10.62
N MET A 126 21.02 -3.91 9.41
CA MET A 126 22.39 -3.69 8.96
C MET A 126 22.78 -2.22 9.22
N TRP A 127 23.87 -2.04 9.94
CA TRP A 127 24.47 -0.74 10.23
C TRP A 127 25.71 -0.54 9.38
N ILE A 128 25.81 0.64 8.75
CA ILE A 128 26.88 0.97 7.80
C ILE A 128 27.53 2.25 8.26
N GLY A 129 28.83 2.17 8.55
CA GLY A 129 29.68 3.33 8.83
C GLY A 129 30.35 3.82 7.56
N ALA A 130 30.17 5.10 7.22
CA ALA A 130 30.75 5.70 6.03
C ALA A 130 31.62 6.90 6.41
N ILE A 131 32.88 6.95 5.93
CA ILE A 131 33.83 8.03 6.24
C ILE A 131 33.27 9.35 5.65
N GLY A 132 33.11 10.34 6.50
CA GLY A 132 32.50 11.62 6.11
C GLY A 132 30.98 11.58 5.89
N GLY A 133 30.35 10.39 5.97
CA GLY A 133 28.94 10.19 5.76
C GLY A 133 28.14 9.83 7.03
N GLY A 134 28.84 9.56 8.14
CA GLY A 134 28.21 9.15 9.40
C GLY A 134 27.82 7.68 9.42
N VAL A 135 26.69 7.38 10.08
CA VAL A 135 26.17 6.01 10.24
C VAL A 135 24.79 5.90 9.61
N LEU A 136 24.59 4.86 8.82
CA LEU A 136 23.31 4.50 8.23
C LEU A 136 22.79 3.20 8.85
N MET A 137 21.49 3.08 8.89
CA MET A 137 20.80 1.83 9.22
C MET A 137 19.96 1.39 8.03
N ALA A 138 20.10 0.15 7.63
CA ALA A 138 19.23 -0.49 6.64
C ALA A 138 18.44 -1.61 7.34
N ASP A 139 17.13 -1.50 7.29
CA ASP A 139 16.22 -2.58 7.64
C ASP A 139 16.09 -3.49 6.41
N THR A 140 16.70 -4.67 6.49
CA THR A 140 16.75 -5.64 5.39
C THR A 140 15.67 -6.71 5.49
N ARG A 141 14.84 -6.64 6.52
CA ARG A 141 13.66 -7.50 6.58
C ARG A 141 12.86 -7.26 5.31
N GLN A 142 12.42 -8.34 4.68
CA GLN A 142 11.57 -8.20 3.49
C GLN A 142 10.45 -7.24 3.83
N SER A 143 10.40 -6.12 3.11
CA SER A 143 9.29 -5.20 3.24
C SER A 143 8.03 -6.00 2.99
N THR A 144 7.18 -6.07 3.99
CA THR A 144 5.89 -6.76 3.90
C THR A 144 5.02 -6.14 2.82
N PHE A 145 5.37 -4.91 2.44
CA PHE A 145 4.69 -4.09 1.45
C PHE A 145 5.53 -3.99 0.18
N ALA A 146 5.08 -4.64 -0.90
CA ALA A 146 5.67 -4.39 -2.21
C ALA A 146 5.32 -2.95 -2.65
N LEU A 147 6.33 -2.18 -3.01
CA LEU A 147 6.17 -0.80 -3.47
C LEU A 147 6.20 -0.77 -5.01
N TYR A 148 5.21 -0.13 -5.60
CA TYR A 148 5.12 0.10 -7.04
C TYR A 148 5.04 1.60 -7.32
N THR A 149 6.06 2.11 -7.96
CA THR A 149 6.05 3.45 -8.56
C THR A 149 5.45 3.38 -9.96
N LEU A 150 4.75 4.45 -10.35
CA LEU A 150 4.18 4.54 -11.70
C LEU A 150 5.28 5.04 -12.65
N ASN A 151 5.80 4.16 -13.48
CA ASN A 151 6.76 4.48 -14.52
C ASN A 151 6.19 4.02 -15.87
N PHE A 152 5.93 4.96 -16.75
CA PHE A 152 5.35 4.74 -18.08
C PHE A 152 6.41 4.73 -19.21
N GLY A 153 7.69 4.53 -18.87
CA GLY A 153 8.79 4.52 -19.83
C GLY A 153 9.11 5.90 -20.40
N ASP A 154 9.00 6.06 -21.72
CA ASP A 154 9.37 7.30 -22.42
C ASP A 154 8.32 8.42 -22.30
N GLU A 155 7.21 8.21 -21.62
CA GLU A 155 6.22 9.25 -21.38
C GLU A 155 6.61 10.09 -20.15
N ASP A 156 6.83 11.39 -20.33
CA ASP A 156 7.02 12.41 -19.28
C ASP A 156 5.72 12.63 -18.50
N ILE A 157 5.18 11.59 -17.90
CA ILE A 157 4.07 11.69 -16.95
C ILE A 157 4.72 11.86 -15.57
N PRO A 158 4.67 13.05 -14.97
CA PRO A 158 5.21 13.22 -13.64
C PRO A 158 4.45 12.29 -12.68
N VAL A 159 5.19 11.47 -11.94
CA VAL A 159 4.63 10.54 -10.95
C VAL A 159 3.81 11.35 -9.96
N THR A 160 2.52 11.21 -10.07
CA THR A 160 1.57 11.90 -9.23
C THR A 160 0.67 10.88 -8.55
N SER A 161 -0.05 11.31 -7.55
CA SER A 161 -0.86 10.49 -6.67
C SER A 161 -1.74 9.46 -7.40
N VAL A 162 -1.78 8.26 -6.87
CA VAL A 162 -2.78 7.25 -7.18
C VAL A 162 -4.09 7.65 -6.50
N ARG A 163 -5.13 7.94 -7.28
CA ARG A 163 -6.43 8.38 -6.76
C ARG A 163 -7.42 7.25 -6.55
N THR A 164 -7.31 6.22 -7.39
CA THR A 164 -8.25 5.10 -7.41
C THR A 164 -7.51 3.83 -7.76
N LEU A 165 -7.84 2.75 -7.10
CA LEU A 165 -7.36 1.40 -7.38
C LEU A 165 -8.55 0.47 -7.50
N PHE A 166 -8.48 -0.46 -8.45
CA PHE A 166 -9.50 -1.49 -8.60
C PHE A 166 -8.88 -2.76 -9.24
N ALA A 167 -8.95 -3.87 -8.53
CA ALA A 167 -8.55 -5.18 -9.06
C ALA A 167 -9.74 -5.85 -9.73
N ASP A 168 -9.65 -6.12 -11.04
CA ASP A 168 -10.71 -6.79 -11.80
C ASP A 168 -10.74 -8.31 -11.58
N SER A 169 -11.69 -9.01 -12.20
CA SER A 169 -11.82 -10.45 -12.08
C SER A 169 -10.65 -11.24 -12.65
N ASP A 170 -9.90 -10.66 -13.56
CA ASP A 170 -8.70 -11.24 -14.18
C ASP A 170 -7.44 -10.83 -13.43
N GLN A 171 -7.61 -10.17 -12.25
CA GLN A 171 -6.56 -9.67 -11.37
C GLN A 171 -5.75 -8.51 -11.95
N ASN A 172 -6.15 -7.93 -13.08
CA ASN A 172 -5.53 -6.70 -13.56
C ASN A 172 -5.87 -5.56 -12.61
N LEU A 173 -4.89 -4.70 -12.35
CA LEU A 173 -5.08 -3.55 -11.48
C LEU A 173 -5.30 -2.29 -12.32
N TRP A 174 -6.51 -1.72 -12.21
CA TRP A 174 -6.89 -0.45 -12.82
C TRP A 174 -6.55 0.68 -11.86
N ILE A 175 -5.87 1.71 -12.36
CA ILE A 175 -5.24 2.75 -11.56
C ILE A 175 -5.69 4.12 -12.06
N GLY A 176 -6.25 4.93 -11.18
CA GLY A 176 -6.49 6.34 -11.44
C GLY A 176 -5.21 7.14 -11.22
N VAL A 177 -4.66 7.70 -12.29
CA VAL A 177 -3.37 8.39 -12.28
C VAL A 177 -3.59 9.90 -12.23
N GLY A 178 -3.63 10.45 -11.02
CA GLY A 178 -3.76 11.90 -10.81
C GLY A 178 -4.81 12.57 -11.71
N THR A 179 -4.38 13.48 -12.57
CA THR A 179 -5.20 14.15 -13.60
C THR A 179 -5.04 13.52 -14.99
N TYR A 180 -4.23 12.47 -15.13
CA TYR A 180 -3.88 11.87 -16.42
C TYR A 180 -4.81 10.73 -16.86
N GLY A 181 -5.94 10.57 -16.20
CA GLY A 181 -6.93 9.56 -16.54
C GLY A 181 -6.68 8.22 -15.85
N LEU A 182 -6.57 7.13 -16.59
CA LEU A 182 -6.40 5.79 -16.04
C LEU A 182 -5.27 5.01 -16.70
N ALA A 183 -4.70 4.08 -15.94
CA ALA A 183 -3.76 3.07 -16.39
C ALA A 183 -4.22 1.67 -15.96
N CYS A 184 -3.66 0.65 -16.60
CA CYS A 184 -3.87 -0.75 -16.24
C CYS A 184 -2.52 -1.44 -16.06
N ARG A 185 -2.33 -2.11 -14.92
CA ARG A 185 -1.26 -3.07 -14.73
C ARG A 185 -1.79 -4.47 -15.01
N GLU A 186 -1.34 -5.08 -16.09
CA GLU A 186 -1.72 -6.44 -16.44
C GLU A 186 -1.14 -7.44 -15.44
N TYR A 187 -1.95 -8.34 -14.92
CA TYR A 187 -1.51 -9.34 -13.94
C TYR A 187 -0.48 -10.32 -14.52
N GLU A 188 -0.75 -10.88 -15.71
CA GLU A 188 0.10 -11.91 -16.32
C GLU A 188 1.50 -11.40 -16.70
N THR A 189 1.59 -10.17 -17.20
CA THR A 189 2.84 -9.61 -17.74
C THR A 189 3.53 -8.66 -16.76
N GLY A 190 2.82 -8.20 -15.73
CA GLY A 190 3.25 -7.14 -14.83
C GLY A 190 3.39 -5.76 -15.49
N LYS A 191 3.08 -5.64 -16.79
CA LYS A 191 3.26 -4.40 -17.55
C LYS A 191 2.21 -3.36 -17.18
N LEU A 192 2.68 -2.14 -16.96
CA LEU A 192 1.85 -0.96 -16.75
C LEU A 192 1.60 -0.26 -18.09
N LYS A 193 0.35 0.01 -18.43
CA LYS A 193 -0.07 0.69 -19.66
C LYS A 193 -1.03 1.83 -19.36
N MET A 194 -0.79 3.01 -19.95
CA MET A 194 -1.80 4.06 -19.96
C MET A 194 -2.98 3.66 -20.87
N TYR A 195 -4.16 4.22 -20.60
CA TYR A 195 -5.36 3.96 -21.40
C TYR A 195 -5.15 4.24 -22.90
N SER A 196 -4.34 5.23 -23.26
CA SER A 196 -4.00 5.57 -24.65
C SER A 196 -3.37 4.41 -25.42
N HIS A 197 -2.71 3.47 -24.72
CA HIS A 197 -2.09 2.27 -25.27
C HIS A 197 -2.98 1.01 -25.19
N ILE A 198 -4.21 1.15 -24.71
CA ILE A 198 -5.19 0.07 -24.66
C ILE A 198 -6.11 0.21 -25.90
N PRO A 199 -6.14 -0.80 -26.81
CA PRO A 199 -6.82 -0.67 -28.11
C PRO A 199 -8.29 -0.25 -28.03
N GLU A 200 -9.00 -0.71 -27.01
CA GLU A 200 -10.41 -0.43 -26.78
C GLU A 200 -10.70 1.05 -26.52
N PHE A 201 -9.69 1.80 -26.02
CA PHE A 201 -9.76 3.26 -25.79
C PHE A 201 -9.27 4.08 -26.98
N SER A 202 -8.97 3.43 -28.13
CA SER A 202 -8.45 4.13 -29.29
C SER A 202 -9.37 5.25 -29.75
N GLY A 203 -8.78 6.43 -30.01
CA GLY A 203 -9.48 7.65 -30.44
C GLY A 203 -10.08 8.49 -29.30
N LEU A 204 -9.95 8.07 -28.06
CA LEU A 204 -10.24 8.93 -26.91
C LEU A 204 -9.02 9.83 -26.62
N LYS A 205 -9.27 11.13 -26.48
CA LYS A 205 -8.28 12.12 -26.07
C LYS A 205 -8.65 12.61 -24.68
N ASP A 206 -7.64 12.83 -23.84
CA ASP A 206 -7.76 13.53 -22.55
C ASP A 206 -8.86 12.97 -21.64
N LEU A 207 -8.72 11.71 -21.21
CA LEU A 207 -9.60 11.14 -20.19
C LEU A 207 -9.51 11.96 -18.88
N PRO A 208 -10.65 12.36 -18.31
CA PRO A 208 -10.67 13.00 -17.00
C PRO A 208 -10.15 12.10 -15.89
N SER A 209 -9.92 12.66 -14.70
CA SER A 209 -9.50 11.88 -13.53
C SER A 209 -10.51 10.77 -13.21
N LEU A 210 -9.99 9.57 -12.98
CA LEU A 210 -10.76 8.43 -12.52
C LEU A 210 -11.07 8.55 -11.02
N PHE A 211 -12.34 8.40 -10.63
CA PHE A 211 -12.78 8.50 -9.24
C PHE A 211 -13.40 7.22 -8.70
N ALA A 212 -14.06 6.45 -9.54
CA ALA A 212 -14.73 5.23 -9.13
C ALA A 212 -14.63 4.15 -10.20
N VAL A 213 -14.55 2.89 -9.78
CA VAL A 213 -14.55 1.74 -10.69
C VAL A 213 -15.42 0.65 -10.10
N THR A 214 -16.16 -0.04 -10.96
CA THR A 214 -16.84 -1.29 -10.59
C THR A 214 -16.82 -2.25 -11.77
N GLN A 215 -16.83 -3.55 -11.48
CA GLN A 215 -16.97 -4.59 -12.50
C GLN A 215 -18.32 -5.27 -12.37
N ARG A 216 -19.08 -5.30 -13.48
CA ARG A 216 -20.35 -5.99 -13.56
C ARG A 216 -20.15 -7.50 -13.54
N LYS A 217 -20.64 -8.17 -12.48
CA LYS A 217 -20.43 -9.63 -12.27
C LYS A 217 -20.95 -10.48 -13.42
N LYS A 218 -22.10 -10.12 -13.98
CA LYS A 218 -22.77 -10.89 -15.03
C LYS A 218 -22.19 -10.66 -16.43
N SER A 219 -21.86 -9.42 -16.80
CA SER A 219 -21.35 -9.08 -18.13
C SER A 219 -19.84 -9.03 -18.22
N GLY A 220 -19.14 -8.92 -17.09
CA GLY A 220 -17.70 -8.67 -17.03
C GLY A 220 -17.28 -7.25 -17.41
N GLU A 221 -18.24 -6.40 -17.78
CA GLU A 221 -17.97 -5.00 -18.10
C GLU A 221 -17.37 -4.26 -16.91
N ILE A 222 -16.36 -3.43 -17.16
CA ILE A 222 -15.79 -2.53 -16.16
C ILE A 222 -16.29 -1.12 -16.44
N TRP A 223 -16.84 -0.50 -15.42
CA TRP A 223 -17.36 0.87 -15.47
C TRP A 223 -16.39 1.80 -14.77
N PHE A 224 -15.91 2.81 -15.48
CA PHE A 224 -15.01 3.85 -14.99
C PHE A 224 -15.77 5.14 -14.80
N GLY A 225 -15.96 5.56 -13.56
CA GLY A 225 -16.59 6.83 -13.18
C GLY A 225 -15.57 7.96 -13.14
N MET A 226 -15.79 8.98 -13.95
CA MET A 226 -14.85 10.08 -14.14
C MET A 226 -15.29 11.38 -13.47
N TYR A 227 -14.33 12.21 -13.10
CA TYR A 227 -14.59 13.58 -12.68
C TYR A 227 -15.01 14.43 -13.88
N ASN A 228 -16.29 14.86 -13.91
CA ASN A 228 -16.89 15.61 -15.03
C ASN A 228 -16.83 14.92 -16.40
N GLY A 229 -16.70 13.60 -16.43
CA GLY A 229 -16.59 12.83 -17.67
C GLY A 229 -17.64 11.73 -17.83
N GLY A 230 -18.59 11.58 -16.90
CA GLY A 230 -19.57 10.51 -16.94
C GLY A 230 -18.95 9.14 -16.67
N ILE A 231 -19.42 8.12 -17.37
CA ILE A 231 -18.96 6.73 -17.23
C ILE A 231 -18.42 6.22 -18.55
N TYR A 232 -17.23 5.65 -18.53
CA TYR A 232 -16.67 4.86 -19.63
C TYR A 232 -16.86 3.38 -19.32
N VAL A 233 -17.52 2.66 -20.23
CA VAL A 233 -17.79 1.22 -20.08
C VAL A 233 -16.81 0.46 -20.95
N TYR A 234 -15.94 -0.29 -20.32
CA TYR A 234 -14.92 -1.13 -20.95
C TYR A 234 -15.35 -2.58 -20.99
N ARG A 235 -15.10 -3.23 -22.11
CA ARG A 235 -15.16 -4.66 -22.30
C ARG A 235 -14.04 -5.07 -23.25
N LYS A 236 -13.28 -6.08 -22.89
CA LYS A 236 -12.16 -6.55 -23.71
C LYS A 236 -12.64 -6.94 -25.12
N GLY A 237 -11.98 -6.40 -26.14
CA GLY A 237 -12.31 -6.63 -27.55
C GLY A 237 -13.47 -5.77 -28.09
N GLU A 238 -14.06 -4.89 -27.30
CA GLU A 238 -15.10 -3.95 -27.74
C GLU A 238 -14.66 -2.50 -27.56
N LYS A 239 -15.05 -1.63 -28.47
CA LYS A 239 -14.79 -0.20 -28.29
C LYS A 239 -15.52 0.32 -27.05
N VAL A 240 -14.80 1.11 -26.23
CA VAL A 240 -15.34 1.71 -25.02
C VAL A 240 -16.60 2.55 -25.32
N LYS A 241 -17.66 2.32 -24.53
CA LYS A 241 -18.91 3.12 -24.60
C LYS A 241 -18.81 4.25 -23.59
N HIS A 242 -19.37 5.42 -23.95
CA HIS A 242 -19.36 6.60 -23.11
C HIS A 242 -20.78 7.01 -22.73
N LEU A 243 -21.07 6.99 -21.41
CA LEU A 243 -22.37 7.36 -20.84
C LEU A 243 -22.24 8.70 -20.12
N THR A 244 -23.17 9.59 -20.41
CA THR A 244 -23.27 10.94 -19.83
C THR A 244 -24.72 11.25 -19.46
N THR A 245 -24.96 12.35 -18.79
CA THR A 245 -26.30 12.84 -18.49
C THR A 245 -27.15 13.07 -19.75
N LYS A 246 -26.52 13.22 -20.92
CA LYS A 246 -27.20 13.43 -22.21
C LYS A 246 -27.72 12.15 -22.87
N ASN A 247 -27.10 10.99 -22.55
CA ASN A 247 -27.39 9.71 -23.21
C ASN A 247 -27.70 8.57 -22.27
N SER A 248 -27.83 8.82 -20.96
CA SER A 248 -28.19 7.83 -19.95
C SER A 248 -29.36 8.30 -19.10
N GLY A 249 -30.30 7.41 -18.80
CA GLY A 249 -31.48 7.72 -17.99
C GLY A 249 -31.23 7.79 -16.47
N PHE A 250 -30.07 7.31 -16.01
CA PHE A 250 -29.76 7.18 -14.56
C PHE A 250 -28.72 8.18 -14.06
N LEU A 251 -27.91 8.81 -14.91
CA LEU A 251 -26.92 9.77 -14.44
C LEU A 251 -27.56 11.10 -14.03
N THR A 252 -27.32 11.51 -12.78
CA THR A 252 -27.75 12.81 -12.24
C THR A 252 -26.70 13.90 -12.48
N SER A 253 -25.43 13.53 -12.66
CA SER A 253 -24.32 14.42 -13.00
C SER A 253 -23.22 13.64 -13.72
N ASP A 254 -22.44 14.29 -14.58
CA ASP A 254 -21.27 13.72 -15.22
C ASP A 254 -20.05 13.65 -14.27
N CYS A 255 -20.15 14.18 -13.06
CA CYS A 255 -19.14 13.99 -12.00
C CYS A 255 -19.50 12.72 -11.19
N VAL A 256 -18.97 11.56 -11.62
CA VAL A 256 -19.23 10.26 -11.01
C VAL A 256 -18.15 9.97 -9.99
N SER A 257 -18.54 9.76 -8.74
CA SER A 257 -17.64 9.62 -7.60
C SER A 257 -17.77 8.30 -6.85
N ALA A 258 -18.85 7.55 -7.07
CA ALA A 258 -19.05 6.22 -6.50
C ALA A 258 -19.75 5.30 -7.51
N LEU A 259 -19.34 4.04 -7.56
CA LEU A 259 -19.93 2.98 -8.36
C LEU A 259 -19.99 1.71 -7.53
N TYR A 260 -21.18 1.12 -7.43
CA TYR A 260 -21.40 -0.09 -6.65
C TYR A 260 -22.36 -1.04 -7.38
N GLU A 261 -21.96 -2.29 -7.60
CA GLU A 261 -22.87 -3.34 -8.07
C GLU A 261 -23.36 -4.16 -6.89
N ASP A 262 -24.67 -4.17 -6.65
CA ASP A 262 -25.26 -4.98 -5.60
C ASP A 262 -25.35 -6.47 -5.98
N TYR A 263 -25.75 -7.31 -5.02
CA TYR A 263 -25.84 -8.76 -5.23
C TYR A 263 -26.96 -9.17 -6.19
N GLU A 264 -27.93 -8.29 -6.49
CA GLU A 264 -28.97 -8.48 -7.50
C GLU A 264 -28.48 -8.11 -8.91
N GLY A 265 -27.32 -7.49 -9.02
CA GLY A 265 -26.73 -7.00 -10.25
C GLY A 265 -27.27 -5.62 -10.67
N ASN A 266 -27.85 -4.85 -9.75
CA ASN A 266 -28.16 -3.45 -9.97
C ASN A 266 -26.89 -2.61 -9.80
N CYS A 267 -26.68 -1.62 -10.66
CA CYS A 267 -25.55 -0.71 -10.56
C CYS A 267 -26.00 0.63 -9.97
N TRP A 268 -25.48 0.94 -8.80
CA TRP A 268 -25.68 2.19 -8.09
C TRP A 268 -24.59 3.17 -8.46
N VAL A 269 -24.95 4.39 -8.75
CA VAL A 269 -24.04 5.44 -9.23
C VAL A 269 -24.18 6.68 -8.38
N GLY A 270 -23.15 6.98 -7.62
CA GLY A 270 -23.03 8.19 -6.83
C GLY A 270 -22.37 9.30 -7.62
N THR A 271 -22.96 10.48 -7.58
CA THR A 271 -22.47 11.67 -8.29
C THR A 271 -22.44 12.90 -7.38
N ARG A 272 -22.00 14.04 -7.94
CA ARG A 272 -22.18 15.35 -7.27
C ARG A 272 -23.61 15.89 -7.34
N GLY A 273 -24.53 15.21 -8.02
CA GLY A 273 -25.91 15.64 -8.19
C GLY A 273 -26.93 14.65 -7.64
N GLY A 274 -26.52 13.72 -6.76
CA GLY A 274 -27.40 12.69 -6.22
C GLY A 274 -26.98 11.27 -6.60
N ILE A 275 -27.94 10.36 -6.66
CA ILE A 275 -27.71 8.96 -7.05
C ILE A 275 -28.52 8.55 -8.27
N GLY A 276 -27.94 7.66 -9.07
CA GLY A 276 -28.61 6.94 -10.11
C GLY A 276 -28.58 5.43 -9.87
N VAL A 277 -29.51 4.72 -10.46
CA VAL A 277 -29.55 3.25 -10.39
C VAL A 277 -29.91 2.71 -11.76
N ARG A 278 -29.08 1.80 -12.28
CA ARG A 278 -29.45 0.95 -13.40
C ARG A 278 -29.69 -0.45 -12.89
N LEU A 279 -30.93 -0.90 -12.97
CA LEU A 279 -31.31 -2.23 -12.56
C LEU A 279 -30.72 -3.31 -13.49
N ALA A 280 -30.68 -4.54 -13.00
CA ALA A 280 -30.17 -5.69 -13.76
C ALA A 280 -30.98 -5.98 -15.03
N ASP A 281 -32.27 -5.57 -15.07
CA ASP A 281 -33.16 -5.65 -16.24
C ASP A 281 -32.98 -4.49 -17.23
N GLY A 282 -32.12 -3.51 -16.93
CA GLY A 282 -31.84 -2.35 -17.74
C GLY A 282 -32.71 -1.13 -17.44
N THR A 283 -33.62 -1.22 -16.47
CA THR A 283 -34.46 -0.08 -16.07
C THR A 283 -33.61 0.96 -15.31
N ASP A 284 -33.79 2.22 -15.61
CA ASP A 284 -33.03 3.33 -15.05
C ASP A 284 -33.89 4.16 -14.09
N TYR A 285 -33.29 4.50 -12.95
CA TYR A 285 -33.84 5.44 -11.97
C TYR A 285 -32.79 6.49 -11.60
N ARG A 286 -33.24 7.71 -11.28
CA ARG A 286 -32.37 8.78 -10.77
C ARG A 286 -33.06 9.57 -9.67
N PHE A 287 -32.26 9.97 -8.68
CA PHE A 287 -32.72 10.71 -7.51
C PHE A 287 -31.76 11.89 -7.31
N GLU A 288 -32.23 13.08 -7.73
CA GLU A 288 -31.46 14.33 -7.69
C GLU A 288 -31.66 15.06 -6.37
N THR A 289 -32.81 14.84 -5.72
CA THR A 289 -33.17 15.43 -4.42
C THR A 289 -33.66 14.35 -3.49
N MET A 290 -33.28 14.46 -2.21
CA MET A 290 -33.78 13.59 -1.14
C MET A 290 -34.44 14.46 -0.08
N ASN A 291 -35.72 14.17 0.19
CA ASN A 291 -36.45 14.89 1.22
C ASN A 291 -36.19 14.24 2.57
N PHE A 292 -35.44 14.90 3.40
CA PHE A 292 -35.26 14.51 4.80
C PHE A 292 -36.41 15.08 5.62
N ASN A 293 -36.83 14.37 6.66
CA ASN A 293 -37.88 14.84 7.60
C ASN A 293 -37.47 16.08 8.39
N ASP A 294 -36.19 16.43 8.37
CA ASP A 294 -35.64 17.66 8.95
C ASP A 294 -35.52 18.74 7.87
N SER A 295 -35.53 20.01 8.27
CA SER A 295 -35.51 21.22 7.42
C SER A 295 -34.30 21.35 6.47
N LEU A 296 -33.52 20.31 6.30
CA LEU A 296 -32.36 20.19 5.42
C LEU A 296 -32.80 19.66 4.04
N SER A 297 -33.46 20.48 3.26
CA SER A 297 -33.56 20.26 1.81
C SER A 297 -32.17 20.52 1.22
N ALA A 298 -31.39 19.46 1.01
CA ALA A 298 -30.08 19.57 0.42
C ALA A 298 -30.22 19.92 -1.08
N GLY A 299 -29.73 21.08 -1.44
CA GLY A 299 -29.75 21.53 -2.85
C GLY A 299 -28.85 20.71 -3.77
N TRP A 300 -27.94 19.91 -3.24
CA TRP A 300 -27.07 18.97 -3.96
C TRP A 300 -26.45 17.96 -2.99
N ILE A 301 -26.20 16.75 -3.46
CA ILE A 301 -25.67 15.65 -2.67
C ILE A 301 -24.40 15.14 -3.36
N TYR A 302 -23.27 15.21 -2.68
CA TYR A 302 -22.01 14.67 -3.19
C TYR A 302 -21.75 13.30 -2.57
N VAL A 303 -22.12 12.24 -3.27
CA VAL A 303 -21.93 10.86 -2.85
C VAL A 303 -20.48 10.46 -3.03
N ARG A 304 -19.88 9.87 -2.01
CA ARG A 304 -18.48 9.40 -1.98
C ARG A 304 -18.39 7.91 -2.08
N ASP A 305 -19.33 7.19 -1.46
CA ASP A 305 -19.35 5.74 -1.42
C ASP A 305 -20.77 5.22 -1.20
N ILE A 306 -21.02 3.99 -1.63
CA ILE A 306 -22.36 3.36 -1.63
C ILE A 306 -22.20 1.92 -1.21
N ILE A 307 -23.06 1.45 -0.30
CA ILE A 307 -23.17 0.03 0.04
C ILE A 307 -24.62 -0.36 0.28
N LYS A 308 -24.99 -1.58 -0.12
CA LYS A 308 -26.28 -2.20 0.18
C LYS A 308 -26.17 -3.12 1.38
N ASP A 309 -27.02 -2.92 2.36
CA ASP A 309 -27.08 -3.73 3.57
C ASP A 309 -27.85 -5.05 3.35
N MET A 310 -27.75 -5.97 4.32
CA MET A 310 -28.42 -7.29 4.28
C MET A 310 -29.96 -7.18 4.32
N ASP A 311 -30.50 -6.09 4.84
CA ASP A 311 -31.95 -5.82 4.89
C ASP A 311 -32.47 -5.13 3.62
N ASN A 312 -31.67 -5.07 2.54
CA ASN A 312 -31.91 -4.38 1.29
C ASN A 312 -31.91 -2.85 1.34
N SER A 313 -31.67 -2.25 2.50
CA SER A 313 -31.44 -0.81 2.59
C SER A 313 -30.10 -0.40 1.96
N VAL A 314 -29.97 0.85 1.59
CA VAL A 314 -28.77 1.40 0.97
C VAL A 314 -28.21 2.51 1.85
N TRP A 315 -26.91 2.48 2.05
CA TRP A 315 -26.18 3.48 2.79
C TRP A 315 -25.28 4.25 1.87
N LEU A 316 -25.27 5.58 2.00
CA LEU A 316 -24.42 6.49 1.22
C LEU A 316 -23.49 7.23 2.18
N ALA A 317 -22.20 7.22 1.86
CA ALA A 317 -21.25 8.18 2.40
C ALA A 317 -21.28 9.45 1.56
N THR A 318 -21.32 10.63 2.18
CA THR A 318 -21.37 11.90 1.45
C THR A 318 -20.34 12.91 1.97
N SER A 319 -19.91 13.84 1.10
CA SER A 319 -18.99 14.92 1.52
C SER A 319 -19.66 16.08 2.24
N ASN A 320 -20.99 16.15 2.25
CA ASN A 320 -21.69 17.34 2.74
C ASN A 320 -22.90 17.07 3.65
N LEU A 321 -23.36 15.82 3.72
CA LEU A 321 -24.56 15.44 4.48
C LEU A 321 -24.32 14.29 5.47
N GLY A 322 -23.06 13.88 5.67
CA GLY A 322 -22.75 12.73 6.52
C GLY A 322 -23.11 11.41 5.88
N VAL A 323 -23.75 10.52 6.60
CA VAL A 323 -24.27 9.24 6.10
C VAL A 323 -25.77 9.36 5.84
N ILE A 324 -26.21 8.86 4.69
CA ILE A 324 -27.62 8.78 4.33
C ILE A 324 -28.03 7.31 4.28
N HIS A 325 -29.10 6.96 4.97
CA HIS A 325 -29.74 5.66 4.95
C HIS A 325 -31.03 5.71 4.14
N ILE A 326 -31.15 4.84 3.16
CA ILE A 326 -32.29 4.74 2.24
C ILE A 326 -32.98 3.40 2.43
N THR A 327 -34.24 3.43 2.76
CA THR A 327 -35.11 2.24 2.87
C THR A 327 -36.26 2.32 1.88
N GLY A 328 -36.83 1.18 1.52
CA GLY A 328 -37.91 1.07 0.52
C GLY A 328 -37.42 0.43 -0.78
N ASP A 329 -38.28 0.43 -1.78
CA ASP A 329 -38.00 -0.18 -3.11
C ASP A 329 -37.79 0.91 -4.17
N VAL A 330 -36.63 0.91 -4.81
CA VAL A 330 -36.32 1.86 -5.91
C VAL A 330 -37.27 1.75 -7.11
N ARG A 331 -37.91 0.57 -7.30
CA ARG A 331 -38.93 0.37 -8.33
C ARG A 331 -40.24 1.09 -7.99
N GLN A 332 -40.41 1.46 -6.71
CA GLN A 332 -41.55 2.18 -6.17
C GLN A 332 -41.07 3.42 -5.44
N PRO A 333 -40.62 4.47 -6.14
CA PRO A 333 -39.96 5.65 -5.52
C PRO A 333 -40.77 6.34 -4.41
N SER A 334 -42.09 6.19 -4.43
CA SER A 334 -42.97 6.74 -3.34
C SER A 334 -42.82 6.02 -2.01
N THR A 335 -42.21 4.82 -1.98
CA THR A 335 -41.96 4.04 -0.74
C THR A 335 -40.63 4.40 -0.11
N LEU A 336 -39.76 5.12 -0.81
CA LEU A 336 -38.43 5.46 -0.31
C LEU A 336 -38.50 6.42 0.87
N LYS A 337 -37.76 6.06 1.90
CA LYS A 337 -37.56 6.88 3.10
C LYS A 337 -36.07 7.15 3.24
N TYR A 338 -35.74 8.35 3.67
CA TYR A 338 -34.37 8.82 3.82
C TYR A 338 -34.12 9.25 5.26
N GLU A 339 -33.10 8.71 5.88
CA GLU A 339 -32.60 9.12 7.19
C GLU A 339 -31.17 9.64 7.02
N ASN A 340 -30.86 10.74 7.72
CA ASN A 340 -29.58 11.40 7.66
C ASN A 340 -28.86 11.32 9.02
N TYR A 341 -27.57 11.02 9.00
CA TYR A 341 -26.66 11.02 10.15
C TYR A 341 -25.55 12.03 9.87
N SER A 342 -25.60 13.18 10.54
CA SER A 342 -24.72 14.31 10.20
C SER A 342 -24.34 15.13 11.43
N PHE A 343 -23.43 16.09 11.24
CA PHE A 343 -23.10 17.10 12.24
C PHE A 343 -24.33 17.96 12.64
N HIS A 344 -25.19 18.27 11.69
CA HIS A 344 -26.36 19.13 11.93
C HIS A 344 -27.37 18.53 12.93
N ASN A 345 -27.59 17.23 12.87
CA ASN A 345 -28.44 16.51 13.83
C ASN A 345 -27.65 15.89 14.99
N ARG A 346 -26.35 16.21 15.11
CA ARG A 346 -25.45 15.75 16.19
C ARG A 346 -25.24 14.23 16.25
N LYS A 347 -25.55 13.52 15.15
CA LYS A 347 -25.31 12.08 15.05
C LYS A 347 -23.87 11.75 14.60
N LEU A 348 -23.18 12.72 13.99
CA LEU A 348 -21.75 12.69 13.66
C LEU A 348 -21.11 14.03 14.05
N ILE A 349 -19.78 14.05 14.22
CA ILE A 349 -19.04 15.30 14.46
C ILE A 349 -18.60 16.01 13.18
N THR A 350 -18.81 15.40 12.01
CA THR A 350 -18.51 15.95 10.69
C THR A 350 -19.61 15.61 9.69
N ASN A 351 -19.70 16.37 8.62
CA ASN A 351 -20.57 16.05 7.46
C ASN A 351 -19.84 15.33 6.35
N THR A 352 -18.51 15.21 6.42
CA THR A 352 -17.71 14.57 5.39
C THR A 352 -17.41 13.13 5.77
N VAL A 353 -18.10 12.20 5.12
CA VAL A 353 -17.85 10.76 5.19
C VAL A 353 -17.22 10.33 3.89
N LEU A 354 -16.04 9.72 3.98
CA LEU A 354 -15.21 9.37 2.82
C LEU A 354 -15.45 7.97 2.31
N CYS A 355 -15.68 7.01 3.22
CA CYS A 355 -15.91 5.61 2.88
C CYS A 355 -16.91 4.97 3.85
N ILE A 356 -17.55 3.91 3.38
CA ILE A 356 -18.48 3.09 4.16
C ILE A 356 -18.23 1.63 3.85
N HIS A 357 -18.25 0.76 4.87
CA HIS A 357 -17.94 -0.65 4.70
C HIS A 357 -18.88 -1.52 5.55
N LEU A 358 -19.40 -2.58 4.96
CA LEU A 358 -20.17 -3.61 5.65
C LEU A 358 -19.28 -4.85 5.77
N ASP A 359 -18.84 -5.15 6.99
CA ASP A 359 -17.98 -6.30 7.21
C ASP A 359 -18.75 -7.64 7.14
N ARG A 360 -18.02 -8.75 7.05
CA ARG A 360 -18.60 -10.10 6.98
C ARG A 360 -19.51 -10.47 8.17
N PHE A 361 -19.42 -9.75 9.28
CA PHE A 361 -20.26 -9.92 10.44
C PHE A 361 -21.51 -9.04 10.43
N GLY A 362 -21.72 -8.28 9.34
CA GLY A 362 -22.85 -7.38 9.16
C GLY A 362 -22.74 -6.09 9.97
N ARG A 363 -21.52 -5.70 10.39
CA ARG A 363 -21.29 -4.42 11.07
C ARG A 363 -20.99 -3.35 10.03
N LEU A 364 -21.66 -2.20 10.17
CA LEU A 364 -21.51 -1.08 9.25
C LEU A 364 -20.53 -0.07 9.84
N TRP A 365 -19.46 0.16 9.11
CA TRP A 365 -18.36 1.07 9.43
C TRP A 365 -18.42 2.31 8.56
N ALA A 366 -18.06 3.47 9.10
CA ALA A 366 -17.92 4.71 8.33
C ALA A 366 -16.61 5.41 8.67
N GLY A 367 -15.82 5.70 7.63
CA GLY A 367 -14.60 6.49 7.72
C GLY A 367 -14.87 7.93 7.32
N THR A 368 -14.38 8.88 8.13
CA THR A 368 -14.72 10.30 7.99
C THR A 368 -13.48 11.17 7.83
N GLU A 369 -13.69 12.40 7.39
CA GLU A 369 -12.71 13.49 7.44
C GLU A 369 -12.95 14.35 8.68
N GLY A 370 -12.05 14.25 9.65
CA GLY A 370 -12.09 15.02 10.90
C GLY A 370 -12.94 14.42 12.03
N GLY A 371 -13.50 13.21 11.84
CA GLY A 371 -14.28 12.51 12.87
C GLY A 371 -13.77 11.09 13.16
N GLY A 372 -12.80 10.61 12.38
CA GLY A 372 -12.23 9.28 12.50
C GLY A 372 -13.16 8.15 12.05
N LEU A 373 -13.09 7.01 12.74
CA LEU A 373 -13.84 5.80 12.46
C LEU A 373 -15.09 5.71 13.31
N TYR A 374 -16.21 5.39 12.67
CA TYR A 374 -17.50 5.14 13.32
C TYR A 374 -17.99 3.73 13.05
N LEU A 375 -18.70 3.16 14.04
CA LEU A 375 -19.43 1.91 13.94
C LEU A 375 -20.92 2.17 14.18
N TYR A 376 -21.78 1.71 13.27
CA TYR A 376 -23.23 1.82 13.44
C TYR A 376 -23.75 0.84 14.48
N ASN A 377 -24.34 1.34 15.54
CA ASN A 377 -25.02 0.54 16.55
C ASN A 377 -26.49 0.30 16.13
N ARG A 378 -26.76 -0.90 15.60
CA ARG A 378 -28.10 -1.25 15.09
C ARG A 378 -29.19 -1.20 16.15
N ASN A 379 -28.86 -1.47 17.44
CA ASN A 379 -29.83 -1.45 18.53
C ASN A 379 -30.23 -0.03 18.92
N LYS A 380 -29.32 0.92 18.83
CA LYS A 380 -29.56 2.33 19.15
C LYS A 380 -29.97 3.17 17.95
N GLY A 381 -29.72 2.70 16.73
CA GLY A 381 -29.93 3.45 15.50
C GLY A 381 -28.99 4.66 15.36
N GLU A 382 -27.75 4.55 15.84
CA GLU A 382 -26.79 5.65 15.82
C GLU A 382 -25.36 5.20 15.54
N PHE A 383 -24.52 6.10 15.03
CA PHE A 383 -23.08 5.88 14.84
C PHE A 383 -22.32 6.20 16.12
N GLU A 384 -21.47 5.29 16.56
CA GLU A 384 -20.57 5.43 17.71
C GLU A 384 -19.13 5.64 17.24
N GLU A 385 -18.45 6.68 17.72
CA GLU A 385 -17.04 6.96 17.43
C GLU A 385 -16.15 5.88 18.07
N LYS A 386 -15.16 5.37 17.30
CA LYS A 386 -14.27 4.26 17.70
C LYS A 386 -12.78 4.59 17.61
N THR A 387 -12.39 5.71 17.06
CA THR A 387 -10.99 6.10 16.83
C THR A 387 -10.15 6.04 18.09
N ARG A 388 -10.66 6.66 19.17
CA ARG A 388 -9.96 6.70 20.46
C ARG A 388 -9.96 5.35 21.16
N ALA A 389 -11.11 4.65 21.13
CA ALA A 389 -11.24 3.33 21.75
C ALA A 389 -10.30 2.30 21.16
N TYR A 390 -9.97 2.42 19.87
CA TYR A 390 -9.11 1.49 19.15
C TYR A 390 -7.71 2.06 18.86
N SER A 391 -7.37 3.20 19.47
CA SER A 391 -6.04 3.85 19.31
C SER A 391 -5.64 4.07 17.85
N ILE A 392 -6.59 4.44 17.00
CA ILE A 392 -6.34 4.73 15.58
C ILE A 392 -5.66 6.11 15.48
N PRO A 393 -4.54 6.24 14.75
CA PRO A 393 -3.84 7.51 14.61
C PRO A 393 -4.60 8.46 13.66
N GLY A 394 -4.89 9.65 14.15
CA GLY A 394 -5.57 10.69 13.37
C GLY A 394 -7.08 10.51 13.31
N ASP A 395 -7.72 11.46 12.65
CA ASP A 395 -9.17 11.61 12.57
C ASP A 395 -9.69 11.55 11.11
N VAL A 396 -8.82 11.16 10.16
CA VAL A 396 -9.16 11.02 8.75
C VAL A 396 -8.97 9.58 8.31
N ILE A 397 -10.07 8.90 7.98
CA ILE A 397 -10.09 7.54 7.44
C ILE A 397 -10.60 7.62 5.99
N VAL A 398 -9.72 7.32 5.04
CA VAL A 398 -10.00 7.52 3.61
C VAL A 398 -10.52 6.25 2.92
N SER A 399 -10.18 5.08 3.44
CA SER A 399 -10.61 3.79 2.88
C SER A 399 -10.65 2.70 3.94
N ILE A 400 -11.49 1.69 3.72
CA ILE A 400 -11.64 0.51 4.57
C ILE A 400 -11.70 -0.72 3.67
N GLU A 401 -10.78 -1.67 3.88
CA GLU A 401 -10.77 -2.99 3.22
C GLU A 401 -10.85 -4.09 4.25
N GLU A 402 -11.43 -5.23 3.89
CA GLU A 402 -11.50 -6.40 4.75
C GLU A 402 -10.62 -7.53 4.19
N ASP A 403 -9.75 -8.11 5.04
CA ASP A 403 -8.93 -9.26 4.65
C ASP A 403 -9.72 -10.60 4.77
N LYS A 404 -9.11 -11.67 4.25
CA LYS A 404 -9.71 -13.02 4.30
C LYS A 404 -9.99 -13.50 5.73
N SER A 405 -9.26 -13.01 6.71
CA SER A 405 -9.42 -13.36 8.12
C SER A 405 -10.50 -12.51 8.82
N GLY A 406 -11.04 -11.48 8.14
CA GLY A 406 -12.06 -10.58 8.67
C GLY A 406 -11.51 -9.39 9.44
N ASN A 407 -10.21 -9.13 9.35
CA ASN A 407 -9.63 -7.91 9.90
C ASN A 407 -9.84 -6.76 8.93
N LEU A 408 -10.01 -5.57 9.47
CA LEU A 408 -10.15 -4.36 8.67
C LEU A 408 -8.79 -3.66 8.51
N TRP A 409 -8.56 -3.17 7.31
CA TRP A 409 -7.40 -2.38 6.94
C TRP A 409 -7.86 -0.97 6.59
N LEU A 410 -7.43 -0.01 7.41
CA LEU A 410 -7.86 1.38 7.33
C LEU A 410 -6.76 2.22 6.72
N GLY A 411 -7.03 2.80 5.56
CA GLY A 411 -6.18 3.84 4.98
C GLY A 411 -6.38 5.16 5.71
N THR A 412 -5.30 5.74 6.23
CA THR A 412 -5.35 7.03 6.95
C THR A 412 -4.32 8.01 6.39
N ILE A 413 -4.37 9.25 6.85
CA ILE A 413 -3.33 10.25 6.55
C ILE A 413 -2.05 10.07 7.40
N SER A 414 -2.07 9.14 8.36
CA SER A 414 -0.97 8.90 9.30
C SER A 414 -0.40 7.48 9.21
N GLY A 415 -0.76 6.72 8.18
CA GLY A 415 -0.32 5.36 7.95
C GLY A 415 -1.46 4.41 7.60
N LEU A 416 -1.13 3.14 7.50
CA LEU A 416 -2.07 2.04 7.29
C LEU A 416 -2.31 1.34 8.62
N VAL A 417 -3.58 1.19 9.01
CA VAL A 417 -3.96 0.58 10.28
C VAL A 417 -4.63 -0.75 10.04
N LYS A 418 -4.08 -1.83 10.60
CA LYS A 418 -4.76 -3.11 10.71
C LYS A 418 -5.57 -3.12 12.01
N LEU A 419 -6.88 -3.24 11.88
CA LEU A 419 -7.80 -3.41 13.01
C LEU A 419 -8.17 -4.89 13.10
N TYR A 420 -7.71 -5.56 14.15
CA TYR A 420 -8.07 -6.94 14.42
C TYR A 420 -9.49 -6.99 14.99
N VAL A 421 -10.34 -7.72 14.29
CA VAL A 421 -11.77 -7.74 14.55
C VAL A 421 -12.17 -9.12 15.08
N ALA A 422 -12.53 -9.19 16.37
CA ALA A 422 -13.04 -10.42 16.93
C ALA A 422 -14.45 -10.73 16.38
N ALA A 423 -14.69 -12.01 16.08
CA ALA A 423 -16.00 -12.48 15.64
C ALA A 423 -17.09 -12.32 16.72
N VAL A 424 -16.71 -12.39 17.99
CA VAL A 424 -17.59 -12.24 19.16
C VAL A 424 -16.91 -11.36 20.19
N GLY A 425 -17.62 -10.35 20.69
CA GLY A 425 -17.11 -9.42 21.70
C GLY A 425 -16.69 -8.06 21.13
N ASN A 426 -16.16 -7.21 22.01
CA ASN A 426 -15.68 -5.86 21.70
C ASN A 426 -14.16 -5.76 21.83
N ASP A 427 -13.44 -6.88 21.75
CA ASP A 427 -12.00 -6.90 21.82
C ASP A 427 -11.43 -6.60 20.43
N PHE A 428 -11.03 -5.35 20.26
CA PHE A 428 -10.34 -4.86 19.07
C PHE A 428 -8.92 -4.48 19.46
N SER A 429 -7.97 -4.85 18.64
CA SER A 429 -6.60 -4.38 18.74
C SER A 429 -6.16 -3.80 17.40
N THR A 430 -5.22 -2.88 17.43
CA THR A 430 -4.71 -2.22 16.22
C THR A 430 -3.21 -2.41 16.08
N HIS A 431 -2.77 -2.49 14.83
CA HIS A 431 -1.37 -2.37 14.46
C HIS A 431 -1.24 -1.30 13.39
N ILE A 432 -0.25 -0.43 13.53
CA ILE A 432 -0.06 0.74 12.67
C ILE A 432 1.21 0.52 11.87
N TYR A 433 1.10 0.65 10.55
CA TYR A 433 2.21 0.60 9.60
C TYR A 433 2.45 2.00 9.02
N THR A 434 3.71 2.33 8.82
CA THR A 434 4.17 3.63 8.33
C THR A 434 5.17 3.48 7.18
N SER A 435 5.72 4.57 6.69
CA SER A 435 6.81 4.54 5.71
C SER A 435 8.07 3.81 6.23
N ALA A 436 8.26 3.75 7.55
CA ALA A 436 9.33 2.95 8.16
C ALA A 436 9.14 1.44 7.98
N ASP A 437 7.91 0.99 7.75
CA ASP A 437 7.56 -0.42 7.50
C ASP A 437 7.53 -0.75 6.00
N GLY A 438 7.87 0.21 5.13
CA GLY A 438 7.93 0.05 3.68
C GLY A 438 6.70 0.55 2.92
N LEU A 439 5.80 1.31 3.56
CA LEU A 439 4.76 2.00 2.82
C LEU A 439 5.37 3.11 1.93
N GLN A 440 4.70 3.37 0.79
CA GLN A 440 5.11 4.41 -0.15
C GLN A 440 5.13 5.82 0.48
N ASP A 441 4.22 6.05 1.41
CA ASP A 441 4.07 7.26 2.23
C ASP A 441 3.13 6.91 3.40
N ASN A 442 3.06 7.79 4.41
CA ASN A 442 2.07 7.67 5.47
C ASN A 442 0.67 8.11 5.00
N PHE A 443 0.59 8.87 3.91
CA PHE A 443 -0.66 9.37 3.37
C PHE A 443 -1.27 8.35 2.38
N ILE A 444 -2.33 7.66 2.80
CA ILE A 444 -3.12 6.76 1.95
C ILE A 444 -4.27 7.54 1.33
N VAL A 445 -4.55 7.31 0.06
CA VAL A 445 -5.61 8.01 -0.70
C VAL A 445 -6.78 7.08 -1.03
N ASN A 446 -6.49 5.81 -1.35
CA ASN A 446 -7.50 4.83 -1.75
C ASN A 446 -6.99 3.40 -1.53
N SER A 447 -7.90 2.44 -1.56
CA SER A 447 -7.58 1.01 -1.45
C SER A 447 -8.40 0.14 -2.40
N SER A 448 -7.97 -1.10 -2.57
CA SER A 448 -8.70 -2.14 -3.28
C SER A 448 -8.26 -3.53 -2.79
N CYS A 449 -9.18 -4.48 -2.80
CA CYS A 449 -8.90 -5.88 -2.52
C CYS A 449 -9.12 -6.73 -3.78
N SER A 450 -8.14 -7.56 -4.15
CA SER A 450 -8.30 -8.53 -5.24
C SER A 450 -9.00 -9.81 -4.78
N ARG A 451 -9.47 -10.61 -5.74
CA ARG A 451 -10.12 -11.91 -5.44
C ARG A 451 -9.20 -12.90 -4.75
N ASN A 452 -7.89 -12.85 -5.00
CA ASN A 452 -6.92 -13.71 -4.35
C ASN A 452 -6.59 -13.27 -2.91
N GLY A 453 -7.08 -12.10 -2.49
CA GLY A 453 -6.88 -11.51 -1.16
C GLY A 453 -5.64 -10.65 -1.04
N GLU A 454 -5.02 -10.26 -2.15
CA GLU A 454 -4.01 -9.21 -2.19
C GLU A 454 -4.69 -7.86 -1.96
N LEU A 455 -4.16 -7.07 -1.05
CA LEU A 455 -4.60 -5.71 -0.77
C LEU A 455 -3.69 -4.71 -1.44
N PHE A 456 -4.29 -3.63 -1.96
CA PHE A 456 -3.60 -2.52 -2.62
C PHE A 456 -3.96 -1.22 -1.92
N PHE A 457 -2.95 -0.39 -1.64
CA PHE A 457 -3.13 0.93 -1.03
C PHE A 457 -2.35 1.98 -1.80
N GLY A 458 -3.06 2.95 -2.33
CA GLY A 458 -2.51 4.03 -3.15
C GLY A 458 -2.19 5.29 -2.35
N GLY A 459 -1.21 6.05 -2.83
CA GLY A 459 -0.80 7.31 -2.22
C GLY A 459 -0.08 8.24 -3.21
N HIS A 460 0.71 9.17 -2.69
CA HIS A 460 1.37 10.20 -3.50
C HIS A 460 2.58 9.71 -4.31
N LYS A 461 3.21 8.60 -3.90
CA LYS A 461 4.43 8.08 -4.55
C LYS A 461 4.22 6.75 -5.26
N GLY A 462 2.96 6.40 -5.53
CA GLY A 462 2.60 5.11 -6.13
C GLY A 462 1.62 4.33 -5.27
N TYR A 463 1.75 3.01 -5.24
CA TYR A 463 0.92 2.16 -4.40
C TYR A 463 1.73 1.01 -3.79
N ASN A 464 1.25 0.51 -2.67
CA ASN A 464 1.75 -0.73 -2.07
C ASN A 464 0.78 -1.86 -2.33
N SER A 465 1.31 -3.08 -2.47
CA SER A 465 0.52 -4.31 -2.40
C SER A 465 1.11 -5.30 -1.41
N PHE A 466 0.26 -6.12 -0.83
CA PHE A 466 0.65 -7.18 0.11
C PHE A 466 -0.46 -8.20 0.30
N PHE A 467 -0.07 -9.38 0.78
CA PHE A 467 -0.98 -10.42 1.21
C PHE A 467 -1.04 -10.44 2.74
N PRO A 468 -2.15 -10.05 3.39
CA PRO A 468 -2.27 -10.06 4.85
C PRO A 468 -1.96 -11.40 5.51
N ASP A 469 -2.27 -12.51 4.84
CA ASP A 469 -2.03 -13.88 5.33
C ASP A 469 -0.53 -14.27 5.30
N LYS A 470 0.30 -13.54 4.54
CA LYS A 470 1.74 -13.78 4.41
C LYS A 470 2.57 -12.84 5.27
N MET A 471 1.92 -11.90 5.97
CA MET A 471 2.62 -10.96 6.83
C MET A 471 3.10 -11.68 8.09
N GLU A 472 4.41 -11.75 8.25
CA GLU A 472 5.00 -12.12 9.54
C GLU A 472 4.76 -10.96 10.51
N ILE A 473 4.08 -11.23 11.62
CA ILE A 473 4.04 -10.28 12.73
C ILE A 473 5.41 -10.37 13.37
N PRO A 474 6.25 -9.32 13.33
CA PRO A 474 7.50 -9.36 14.06
C PRO A 474 7.16 -9.57 15.54
N SER A 475 7.53 -10.71 16.09
CA SER A 475 7.49 -10.92 17.53
C SER A 475 8.62 -10.08 18.14
N GLN A 476 8.39 -8.79 18.27
CA GLN A 476 9.23 -7.95 19.12
C GLN A 476 8.86 -8.27 20.56
N GLU A 477 9.58 -9.22 21.15
CA GLU A 477 9.74 -9.23 22.61
C GLU A 477 10.53 -7.96 22.95
N THR A 478 9.81 -6.88 23.17
CA THR A 478 10.42 -5.66 23.70
C THR A 478 10.67 -5.91 25.19
N ASN A 479 11.87 -6.28 25.53
CA ASN A 479 12.31 -6.35 26.93
C ASN A 479 12.44 -4.92 27.46
N PHE A 480 11.42 -4.44 28.15
CA PHE A 480 11.51 -3.19 28.90
C PHE A 480 12.28 -3.44 30.19
N LEU A 481 13.44 -2.82 30.31
CA LEU A 481 14.15 -2.73 31.58
C LEU A 481 13.96 -1.32 32.15
N ILE A 482 13.18 -1.20 33.21
CA ILE A 482 13.10 0.04 33.97
C ILE A 482 14.38 0.19 34.78
N THR A 483 15.29 1.01 34.29
CA THR A 483 16.61 1.22 34.93
C THR A 483 16.55 2.21 36.08
N ASP A 484 15.60 3.13 36.10
CA ASP A 484 15.43 4.11 37.17
C ASP A 484 14.01 4.72 37.14
N ILE A 485 13.43 4.97 38.29
CA ILE A 485 12.20 5.74 38.46
C ILE A 485 12.56 7.00 39.24
N LYS A 486 12.29 8.17 38.67
CA LYS A 486 12.53 9.47 39.32
C LYS A 486 11.23 10.16 39.69
N ILE A 487 11.13 10.54 40.95
CA ILE A 487 10.06 11.41 41.43
C ILE A 487 10.71 12.75 41.80
N PHE A 488 10.25 13.85 41.21
CA PHE A 488 10.86 15.19 41.34
C PHE A 488 12.38 15.17 41.15
N ASN A 489 12.85 14.43 40.12
CA ASN A 489 14.27 14.28 39.76
C ASN A 489 15.12 13.48 40.78
N HIS A 490 14.52 12.83 41.76
CA HIS A 490 15.19 11.94 42.70
C HIS A 490 14.87 10.47 42.39
N SER A 491 15.94 9.63 42.26
CA SER A 491 15.77 8.20 42.01
C SER A 491 15.04 7.50 43.15
N PHE A 492 13.97 6.76 42.83
CA PHE A 492 13.16 6.03 43.82
C PHE A 492 13.93 4.90 44.52
N SER A 493 15.04 4.40 43.94
CA SER A 493 15.91 3.37 44.55
C SER A 493 16.71 3.87 45.78
N LYS A 494 16.55 5.12 46.16
CA LYS A 494 17.21 5.75 47.30
C LYS A 494 16.27 6.24 48.39
N LEU A 495 15.01 5.90 48.27
CA LEU A 495 13.99 6.06 49.32
C LEU A 495 13.62 4.68 49.88
#